data_8df560f5c614ec9161a84978b6f7fe5c
#
_entry.id   8df560f5c614ec9161a84978b6f7fe5c
#
_cell.length_a   1.000
_cell.length_b   1.000
_cell.length_c   1.000
_cell.angle_alpha   90.00
_cell.angle_beta   90.00
_cell.angle_gamma   90.00
#
_symmetry.space_group_name_H-M   'P 1'
#
loop_
_entity.id
_entity.type
_entity.pdbx_description
1 polymer ?
#
loop_
_entity_poly.entity_id
_entity_poly.type
_entity_poly.pdbx_seq_one_letter_code
_entity_poly.pdbx_strand_id
1 'polypeptide(L)'
;REFNCTGAAATINNYLIKSPFAVLDFNAAAKEEVDFIKSSDSVYNANLALMKSANLPANFTKKEQQRLLFKSYAMFPMYMSYHPYLKKMDSYTPTALYTNKLKEVAIIDGNCLEYAEYGDFIMNAVFCQAFQGGDRSKELMAFMDANIKDAKVKSYITNAYAYDVVSSSGLDGKDELIAYFHKNVSDPKLVDKFDKVCKQWEGLKAGCISPSFTATDINGKQVSLSSLKGKYVYIDVWATWCGPCRGELPYMTKLEEQYAGKDIHFVGLSCDSNKSAWEKRIQKGDMKGIQLHLGTKSDFMQKYLINGIPRFILLDCEGKIIKADAPRPSEPNITKLFDELLKK
;
A
#
# COMPACT_ATOMS: atom_id res chain seq x y z
N ARG A 1 -21.46 30.07 -5.41
CA ARG A 1 -22.52 30.20 -4.37
C ARG A 1 -21.88 29.81 -3.05
N GLU A 2 -21.82 30.74 -2.09
CA GLU A 2 -21.43 30.42 -0.73
C GLU A 2 -22.55 29.63 -0.04
N PHE A 3 -22.22 28.44 0.44
CA PHE A 3 -23.15 27.69 1.28
C PHE A 3 -23.16 28.29 2.68
N ASN A 4 -24.33 28.60 3.19
CA ASN A 4 -24.52 29.13 4.53
C ASN A 4 -25.55 28.26 5.27
N CYS A 5 -25.12 27.57 6.30
CA CYS A 5 -25.99 26.76 7.14
C CYS A 5 -26.80 27.65 8.07
N THR A 6 -28.06 27.27 8.36
CA THR A 6 -28.94 27.92 9.35
C THR A 6 -29.37 26.93 10.41
N GLY A 7 -29.92 27.39 11.53
CA GLY A 7 -30.41 26.55 12.64
C GLY A 7 -29.37 26.33 13.75
N ALA A 8 -29.68 25.46 14.70
CA ALA A 8 -28.92 25.27 15.94
C ALA A 8 -27.44 24.87 15.75
N ALA A 9 -27.11 24.18 14.67
CA ALA A 9 -25.74 23.77 14.34
C ALA A 9 -25.03 24.72 13.35
N ALA A 10 -25.64 25.85 13.01
CA ALA A 10 -25.15 26.73 11.95
C ALA A 10 -23.70 27.21 12.18
N THR A 11 -23.37 27.61 13.40
CA THR A 11 -22.03 28.10 13.76
C THR A 11 -20.96 27.04 13.49
N ILE A 12 -21.18 25.81 13.95
CA ILE A 12 -20.24 24.70 13.75
C ILE A 12 -20.14 24.35 12.26
N ASN A 13 -21.27 24.16 11.59
CA ASN A 13 -21.28 23.77 10.18
C ASN A 13 -20.63 24.84 9.28
N ASN A 14 -20.92 26.11 9.51
CA ASN A 14 -20.31 27.20 8.75
C ASN A 14 -18.79 27.29 9.02
N TYR A 15 -18.35 27.05 10.27
CA TYR A 15 -16.93 26.96 10.59
C TYR A 15 -16.26 25.82 9.81
N LEU A 16 -16.81 24.60 9.85
CA LEU A 16 -16.22 23.43 9.18
C LEU A 16 -16.15 23.59 7.64
N ILE A 17 -17.19 24.23 7.05
CA ILE A 17 -17.26 24.41 5.59
C ILE A 17 -16.38 25.56 5.09
N LYS A 18 -16.32 26.66 5.84
CA LYS A 18 -15.72 27.92 5.39
C LYS A 18 -14.29 28.13 5.85
N SER A 19 -13.83 27.39 6.86
CA SER A 19 -12.49 27.61 7.40
C SER A 19 -11.41 27.09 6.44
N PRO A 20 -10.50 27.96 6.00
CA PRO A 20 -9.39 27.58 5.13
C PRO A 20 -8.27 26.93 5.97
N PHE A 21 -8.53 25.72 6.48
CA PHE A 21 -7.55 25.00 7.29
C PHE A 21 -6.24 24.78 6.52
N ALA A 22 -5.15 25.26 7.10
CA ALA A 22 -3.82 25.02 6.56
C ALA A 22 -3.39 23.57 6.83
N VAL A 23 -2.64 23.01 5.90
CA VAL A 23 -1.93 21.74 6.02
C VAL A 23 -0.60 21.84 5.27
N LEU A 24 0.42 21.10 5.72
CA LEU A 24 1.64 20.96 4.93
C LEU A 24 1.44 19.94 3.81
N ASP A 25 1.95 20.28 2.63
CA ASP A 25 1.99 19.35 1.50
C ASP A 25 3.26 18.49 1.51
N PHE A 26 3.35 17.57 0.55
CA PHE A 26 4.50 16.70 0.35
C PHE A 26 5.82 17.47 0.21
N ASN A 27 5.82 18.63 -0.47
CA ASN A 27 7.04 19.41 -0.72
C ASN A 27 7.61 20.05 0.56
N ALA A 28 6.78 20.21 1.59
CA ALA A 28 7.24 20.70 2.88
C ALA A 28 8.32 19.81 3.50
N ALA A 29 8.32 18.51 3.20
CA ALA A 29 9.34 17.58 3.66
C ALA A 29 10.72 17.82 3.03
N ALA A 30 10.84 18.65 1.99
CA ALA A 30 12.13 19.08 1.47
C ALA A 30 12.86 20.12 2.35
N LYS A 31 12.18 20.73 3.32
CA LYS A 31 12.78 21.68 4.27
C LYS A 31 13.75 20.96 5.21
N GLU A 32 14.73 21.70 5.71
CA GLU A 32 15.57 21.20 6.82
C GLU A 32 14.71 20.94 8.07
N GLU A 33 15.12 20.00 8.90
CA GLU A 33 14.33 19.45 10.01
C GLU A 33 13.78 20.55 10.94
N VAL A 34 14.61 21.51 11.36
CA VAL A 34 14.21 22.60 12.25
C VAL A 34 13.13 23.48 11.60
N ASP A 35 13.26 23.77 10.31
CA ASP A 35 12.31 24.61 9.58
C ASP A 35 11.02 23.87 9.25
N PHE A 36 11.09 22.55 9.08
CA PHE A 36 9.93 21.70 8.96
C PHE A 36 9.11 21.66 10.26
N ILE A 37 9.78 21.50 11.41
CA ILE A 37 9.15 21.55 12.73
C ILE A 37 8.44 22.89 12.95
N LYS A 38 9.16 24.01 12.73
CA LYS A 38 8.59 25.38 12.84
C LYS A 38 7.39 25.58 11.91
N SER A 39 7.45 25.04 10.69
CA SER A 39 6.34 25.12 9.73
C SER A 39 5.12 24.33 10.23
N SER A 40 5.31 23.15 10.81
CA SER A 40 4.24 22.34 11.39
C SER A 40 3.58 23.06 12.57
N ASP A 41 4.38 23.62 13.48
CA ASP A 41 3.88 24.43 14.61
C ASP A 41 3.11 25.68 14.12
N SER A 42 3.62 26.35 13.10
CA SER A 42 2.96 27.53 12.50
C SER A 42 1.58 27.17 11.92
N VAL A 43 1.48 26.05 11.20
CA VAL A 43 0.21 25.55 10.65
C VAL A 43 -0.78 25.24 11.78
N TYR A 44 -0.34 24.56 12.83
CA TYR A 44 -1.21 24.26 13.98
C TYR A 44 -1.71 25.54 14.68
N ASN A 45 -0.81 26.49 14.92
CA ASN A 45 -1.16 27.76 15.54
C ASN A 45 -2.12 28.60 14.68
N ALA A 46 -1.95 28.62 13.37
CA ALA A 46 -2.88 29.28 12.44
C ALA A 46 -4.28 28.65 12.50
N ASN A 47 -4.36 27.32 12.48
CA ASN A 47 -5.63 26.59 12.59
C ASN A 47 -6.31 26.82 13.93
N LEU A 48 -5.54 26.89 15.04
CA LEU A 48 -6.06 27.24 16.36
C LEU A 48 -6.60 28.68 16.42
N ALA A 49 -5.92 29.62 15.76
CA ALA A 49 -6.41 31.00 15.71
C ALA A 49 -7.75 31.10 14.96
N LEU A 50 -7.89 30.38 13.82
CA LEU A 50 -9.17 30.28 13.11
C LEU A 50 -10.28 29.70 13.99
N MET A 51 -9.99 28.61 14.71
CA MET A 51 -10.95 28.00 15.63
C MET A 51 -11.40 28.99 16.74
N LYS A 52 -10.45 29.69 17.35
CA LYS A 52 -10.73 30.66 18.41
C LYS A 52 -11.59 31.84 17.92
N SER A 53 -11.40 32.30 16.69
CA SER A 53 -12.17 33.40 16.13
C SER A 53 -13.63 33.04 15.80
N ALA A 54 -13.97 31.76 15.74
CA ALA A 54 -15.28 31.28 15.29
C ALA A 54 -16.35 31.23 16.38
N ASN A 55 -16.05 31.61 17.65
CA ASN A 55 -16.99 31.59 18.79
C ASN A 55 -17.77 30.25 18.92
N LEU A 56 -17.07 29.15 18.85
CA LEU A 56 -17.64 27.80 18.90
C LEU A 56 -18.05 27.39 20.32
N PRO A 57 -19.07 26.51 20.48
CA PRO A 57 -19.43 25.97 21.77
C PRO A 57 -18.26 25.28 22.46
N ALA A 58 -18.11 25.42 23.79
CA ALA A 58 -16.97 24.94 24.54
C ALA A 58 -16.73 23.41 24.43
N ASN A 59 -17.83 22.62 24.40
CA ASN A 59 -17.75 21.17 24.20
C ASN A 59 -17.21 20.79 22.80
N PHE A 60 -17.55 21.56 21.78
CA PHE A 60 -17.03 21.36 20.43
C PHE A 60 -15.58 21.84 20.31
N THR A 61 -15.24 22.99 20.91
CA THR A 61 -13.88 23.58 20.86
C THR A 61 -12.81 22.60 21.36
N LYS A 62 -13.07 21.87 22.47
CA LYS A 62 -12.13 20.89 23.00
C LYS A 62 -11.85 19.75 22.01
N LYS A 63 -12.91 19.22 21.38
CA LYS A 63 -12.79 18.17 20.37
C LYS A 63 -12.11 18.68 19.11
N GLU A 64 -12.46 19.86 18.67
CA GLU A 64 -11.90 20.48 17.48
C GLU A 64 -10.41 20.78 17.63
N GLN A 65 -9.98 21.22 18.80
CA GLN A 65 -8.55 21.42 19.07
C GLN A 65 -7.76 20.11 18.89
N GLN A 66 -8.29 18.99 19.38
CA GLN A 66 -7.68 17.67 19.22
C GLN A 66 -7.64 17.26 17.74
N ARG A 67 -8.75 17.44 17.01
CA ARG A 67 -8.82 17.17 15.57
C ARG A 67 -7.81 17.99 14.78
N LEU A 68 -7.70 19.29 15.09
CA LEU A 68 -6.76 20.20 14.44
C LEU A 68 -5.30 19.84 14.72
N LEU A 69 -4.98 19.27 15.88
CA LEU A 69 -3.65 18.74 16.15
C LEU A 69 -3.29 17.68 15.10
N PHE A 70 -4.09 16.64 14.96
CA PHE A 70 -3.80 15.55 14.00
C PHE A 70 -3.80 16.02 12.56
N LYS A 71 -4.75 16.90 12.19
CA LYS A 71 -4.82 17.49 10.85
C LYS A 71 -3.57 18.31 10.51
N SER A 72 -3.11 19.14 11.43
CA SER A 72 -1.98 20.04 11.18
C SER A 72 -0.64 19.32 11.15
N TYR A 73 -0.50 18.26 11.92
CA TYR A 73 0.70 17.42 11.96
C TYR A 73 0.63 16.17 11.08
N ALA A 74 -0.34 16.07 10.16
CA ALA A 74 -0.51 14.88 9.32
C ALA A 74 0.77 14.49 8.55
N MET A 75 1.54 15.49 8.05
CA MET A 75 2.81 15.26 7.36
C MET A 75 3.99 14.97 8.29
N PHE A 76 3.84 15.21 9.59
CA PHE A 76 4.97 15.13 10.52
C PHE A 76 5.58 13.72 10.57
N PRO A 77 4.82 12.62 10.78
CA PRO A 77 5.38 11.28 10.74
C PRO A 77 6.04 10.93 9.38
N MET A 78 5.50 11.44 8.30
CA MET A 78 5.97 11.13 6.95
C MET A 78 7.31 11.77 6.59
N TYR A 79 7.75 12.78 7.35
CA TYR A 79 9.01 13.47 7.12
C TYR A 79 10.22 12.51 7.10
N MET A 80 10.25 11.52 7.99
CA MET A 80 11.33 10.53 8.05
C MET A 80 11.55 9.76 6.74
N SER A 81 10.48 9.53 5.97
CA SER A 81 10.54 8.83 4.69
C SER A 81 10.68 9.79 3.50
N TYR A 82 9.99 10.93 3.55
CA TYR A 82 9.93 11.85 2.42
C TYR A 82 11.12 12.79 2.34
N HIS A 83 11.70 13.20 3.48
CA HIS A 83 12.87 14.08 3.49
C HIS A 83 14.06 13.46 2.75
N PRO A 84 14.55 12.25 3.11
CA PRO A 84 15.64 11.64 2.39
C PRO A 84 15.31 11.36 0.91
N TYR A 85 14.08 10.95 0.60
CA TYR A 85 13.65 10.76 -0.78
C TYR A 85 13.75 12.06 -1.61
N LEU A 86 13.22 13.17 -1.10
CA LEU A 86 13.22 14.48 -1.81
C LEU A 86 14.63 15.08 -1.91
N LYS A 87 15.47 14.85 -0.89
CA LYS A 87 16.86 15.32 -0.85
C LYS A 87 17.83 14.36 -1.55
N LYS A 88 17.35 13.20 -2.05
CA LYS A 88 18.18 12.15 -2.66
C LYS A 88 19.33 11.70 -1.72
N MET A 89 18.99 11.48 -0.45
CA MET A 89 19.93 11.01 0.58
C MET A 89 19.88 9.48 0.65
N ASP A 90 21.01 8.85 0.82
CA ASP A 90 21.09 7.39 1.01
C ASP A 90 20.54 6.93 2.36
N SER A 91 20.64 7.79 3.38
CA SER A 91 20.12 7.54 4.72
C SER A 91 19.79 8.85 5.43
N TYR A 92 18.87 8.81 6.39
CA TYR A 92 18.51 9.93 7.23
C TYR A 92 18.24 9.44 8.66
N THR A 93 18.85 10.10 9.64
CA THR A 93 18.59 9.86 11.06
C THR A 93 18.03 11.13 11.68
N PRO A 94 16.79 11.12 12.20
CA PRO A 94 16.19 12.31 12.81
C PRO A 94 16.90 12.70 14.09
N THR A 95 16.92 14.00 14.40
CA THR A 95 17.49 14.49 15.65
C THR A 95 16.59 14.21 16.85
N ALA A 96 17.13 14.41 18.06
CA ALA A 96 16.36 14.34 19.29
C ALA A 96 15.21 15.39 19.32
N LEU A 97 15.38 16.54 18.65
CA LEU A 97 14.35 17.56 18.54
C LEU A 97 13.11 17.02 17.82
N TYR A 98 13.32 16.41 16.66
CA TYR A 98 12.23 15.81 15.88
C TYR A 98 11.56 14.66 16.62
N THR A 99 12.35 13.72 17.17
CA THR A 99 11.81 12.54 17.83
C THR A 99 11.03 12.88 19.10
N ASN A 100 11.46 13.90 19.85
CA ASN A 100 10.73 14.39 21.00
C ASN A 100 9.42 15.08 20.58
N LYS A 101 9.45 15.89 19.53
CA LYS A 101 8.23 16.49 18.99
C LYS A 101 7.24 15.46 18.48
N LEU A 102 7.73 14.43 17.79
CA LEU A 102 6.86 13.33 17.34
C LEU A 102 6.18 12.64 18.51
N LYS A 103 6.90 12.36 19.59
CA LYS A 103 6.32 11.78 20.84
C LYS A 103 5.28 12.70 21.48
N GLU A 104 5.51 14.02 21.45
CA GLU A 104 4.57 15.01 21.99
C GLU A 104 3.23 15.01 21.21
N VAL A 105 3.29 14.96 19.88
CA VAL A 105 2.09 15.06 19.04
C VAL A 105 1.42 13.72 18.74
N ALA A 106 2.17 12.61 18.75
CA ALA A 106 1.66 11.27 18.51
C ALA A 106 1.06 10.66 19.79
N ILE A 107 -0.01 11.28 20.30
CA ILE A 107 -0.74 10.82 21.49
C ILE A 107 -1.36 9.46 21.20
N ILE A 108 -1.06 8.47 22.09
CA ILE A 108 -1.63 7.11 21.99
C ILE A 108 -2.85 7.04 22.90
N ASP A 109 -4.02 7.30 22.33
CA ASP A 109 -5.31 7.27 23.03
C ASP A 109 -6.41 6.76 22.09
N GLY A 110 -6.97 5.61 22.41
CA GLY A 110 -8.05 4.98 21.62
C GLY A 110 -9.34 5.80 21.53
N ASN A 111 -9.54 6.78 22.41
CA ASN A 111 -10.69 7.68 22.30
C ASN A 111 -10.50 8.67 21.13
N CYS A 112 -9.26 8.92 20.70
CA CYS A 112 -8.98 9.75 19.54
C CYS A 112 -9.37 9.10 18.21
N LEU A 113 -9.66 7.80 18.17
CA LEU A 113 -10.17 7.11 16.97
C LEU A 113 -11.55 7.61 16.51
N GLU A 114 -12.23 8.44 17.32
CA GLU A 114 -13.42 9.16 16.87
C GLU A 114 -13.12 10.26 15.81
N TYR A 115 -11.84 10.70 15.71
CA TYR A 115 -11.41 11.69 14.73
C TYR A 115 -10.87 11.01 13.46
N ALA A 116 -11.40 11.36 12.30
CA ALA A 116 -10.98 10.77 11.03
C ALA A 116 -9.47 10.97 10.76
N GLU A 117 -8.92 12.14 11.16
CA GLU A 117 -7.53 12.48 10.96
C GLU A 117 -6.56 11.69 11.86
N TYR A 118 -7.05 11.16 12.99
CA TYR A 118 -6.19 10.46 13.95
C TYR A 118 -5.75 9.08 13.46
N GLY A 119 -6.64 8.34 12.81
CA GLY A 119 -6.34 6.98 12.39
C GLY A 119 -5.12 6.90 11.47
N ASP A 120 -5.11 7.71 10.41
CA ASP A 120 -3.98 7.77 9.47
C ASP A 120 -2.73 8.37 10.14
N PHE A 121 -2.90 9.40 10.95
CA PHE A 121 -1.80 10.04 11.67
C PHE A 121 -1.07 9.06 12.58
N ILE A 122 -1.79 8.35 13.47
CA ILE A 122 -1.17 7.42 14.42
C ILE A 122 -0.57 6.20 13.74
N MET A 123 -1.20 5.71 12.68
CA MET A 123 -0.67 4.62 11.87
C MET A 123 0.68 5.00 11.25
N ASN A 124 0.77 6.16 10.60
CA ASN A 124 2.02 6.67 10.06
C ASN A 124 3.07 6.93 11.15
N ALA A 125 2.67 7.47 12.31
CA ALA A 125 3.58 7.71 13.43
C ALA A 125 4.16 6.42 14.01
N VAL A 126 3.39 5.32 14.01
CA VAL A 126 3.87 4.00 14.41
C VAL A 126 4.77 3.39 13.34
N PHE A 127 4.37 3.44 12.07
CA PHE A 127 5.13 2.84 10.97
C PHE A 127 6.52 3.47 10.80
N CYS A 128 6.64 4.80 10.88
CA CYS A 128 7.93 5.48 10.74
C CYS A 128 8.90 5.16 11.89
N GLN A 129 8.39 4.75 13.04
CA GLN A 129 9.21 4.35 14.19
C GLN A 129 9.49 2.84 14.21
N ALA A 130 8.57 2.02 13.69
CA ALA A 130 8.67 0.57 13.72
C ALA A 130 9.60 0.01 12.64
N PHE A 131 9.57 0.58 11.43
CA PHE A 131 10.25 0.00 10.27
C PHE A 131 11.72 0.41 10.21
N GLN A 132 12.63 -0.58 10.27
CA GLN A 132 14.08 -0.40 10.28
C GLN A 132 14.78 -1.09 9.08
N GLY A 133 13.99 -1.60 8.10
CA GLY A 133 14.50 -2.23 6.88
C GLY A 133 14.56 -3.75 6.90
N GLY A 134 14.03 -4.38 7.94
CA GLY A 134 13.87 -5.83 8.05
C GLY A 134 12.49 -6.34 7.62
N ASP A 135 12.04 -7.43 8.25
CA ASP A 135 10.67 -7.95 8.07
C ASP A 135 9.67 -7.00 8.72
N ARG A 136 8.95 -6.25 7.88
CA ARG A 136 8.01 -5.20 8.31
C ARG A 136 6.93 -5.72 9.27
N SER A 137 6.43 -6.94 9.07
CA SER A 137 5.41 -7.51 9.97
C SER A 137 5.98 -7.79 11.34
N LYS A 138 7.17 -8.37 11.42
CA LYS A 138 7.85 -8.66 12.69
C LYS A 138 8.25 -7.38 13.42
N GLU A 139 8.82 -6.43 12.69
CA GLU A 139 9.18 -5.11 13.25
C GLU A 139 7.97 -4.40 13.84
N LEU A 140 6.84 -4.36 13.10
CA LEU A 140 5.61 -3.72 13.58
C LEU A 140 5.03 -4.41 14.82
N MET A 141 4.92 -5.75 14.79
CA MET A 141 4.38 -6.50 15.94
C MET A 141 5.24 -6.29 17.19
N ALA A 142 6.56 -6.35 17.06
CA ALA A 142 7.49 -6.11 18.17
C ALA A 142 7.38 -4.67 18.71
N PHE A 143 7.34 -3.68 17.82
CA PHE A 143 7.17 -2.27 18.20
C PHE A 143 5.86 -2.04 18.94
N MET A 144 4.74 -2.57 18.42
CA MET A 144 3.43 -2.42 19.03
C MET A 144 3.36 -3.09 20.43
N ASP A 145 3.96 -4.27 20.60
CA ASP A 145 3.97 -4.95 21.89
C ASP A 145 4.79 -4.19 22.94
N ALA A 146 5.90 -3.58 22.53
CA ALA A 146 6.73 -2.78 23.42
C ALA A 146 6.12 -1.42 23.77
N ASN A 147 5.50 -0.72 22.80
CA ASN A 147 5.21 0.71 22.91
C ASN A 147 3.72 1.05 22.97
N ILE A 148 2.81 0.22 22.40
CA ILE A 148 1.38 0.53 22.32
C ILE A 148 0.63 -0.24 23.40
N LYS A 149 0.25 0.45 24.48
CA LYS A 149 -0.50 -0.15 25.62
C LYS A 149 -2.01 -0.01 25.46
N ASP A 150 -2.47 1.00 24.70
CA ASP A 150 -3.90 1.19 24.43
C ASP A 150 -4.42 0.10 23.48
N ALA A 151 -5.37 -0.70 23.97
CA ALA A 151 -5.89 -1.85 23.24
C ALA A 151 -6.68 -1.45 21.98
N LYS A 152 -7.36 -0.28 22.00
CA LYS A 152 -8.12 0.21 20.83
C LYS A 152 -7.17 0.64 19.72
N VAL A 153 -6.12 1.39 20.06
CA VAL A 153 -5.09 1.81 19.08
C VAL A 153 -4.36 0.60 18.52
N LYS A 154 -3.97 -0.35 19.40
CA LYS A 154 -3.32 -1.60 18.95
C LYS A 154 -4.22 -2.39 17.99
N SER A 155 -5.50 -2.55 18.34
CA SER A 155 -6.49 -3.24 17.50
C SER A 155 -6.67 -2.54 16.15
N TYR A 156 -6.77 -1.20 16.14
CA TYR A 156 -6.94 -0.40 14.94
C TYR A 156 -5.77 -0.60 13.96
N ILE A 157 -4.53 -0.42 14.45
CA ILE A 157 -3.32 -0.55 13.63
C ILE A 157 -3.15 -1.99 13.14
N THR A 158 -3.36 -2.98 14.03
CA THR A 158 -3.28 -4.41 13.67
C THR A 158 -4.27 -4.75 12.57
N ASN A 159 -5.53 -4.31 12.69
CA ASN A 159 -6.55 -4.54 11.68
C ASN A 159 -6.18 -3.90 10.34
N ALA A 160 -5.82 -2.62 10.35
CA ALA A 160 -5.48 -1.91 9.12
C ALA A 160 -4.28 -2.57 8.39
N TYR A 161 -3.20 -2.86 9.11
CA TYR A 161 -2.00 -3.45 8.56
C TYR A 161 -2.20 -4.90 8.09
N ALA A 162 -2.75 -5.76 8.94
CA ALA A 162 -2.93 -7.18 8.60
C ALA A 162 -3.91 -7.35 7.43
N TYR A 163 -5.00 -6.56 7.40
CA TYR A 163 -5.95 -6.57 6.31
C TYR A 163 -5.30 -6.14 4.98
N ASP A 164 -4.51 -5.06 5.00
CA ASP A 164 -3.81 -4.58 3.80
C ASP A 164 -2.80 -5.62 3.29
N VAL A 165 -1.95 -6.14 4.17
CA VAL A 165 -0.92 -7.13 3.81
C VAL A 165 -1.56 -8.40 3.25
N VAL A 166 -2.56 -8.98 3.93
CA VAL A 166 -3.22 -10.22 3.46
C VAL A 166 -4.02 -9.97 2.19
N SER A 167 -4.74 -8.85 2.09
CA SER A 167 -5.51 -8.52 0.88
C SER A 167 -4.63 -8.31 -0.35
N SER A 168 -3.42 -7.80 -0.16
CA SER A 168 -2.50 -7.50 -1.27
C SER A 168 -1.58 -8.66 -1.64
N SER A 169 -1.06 -9.42 -0.65
CA SER A 169 0.02 -10.41 -0.86
C SER A 169 -0.35 -11.84 -0.48
N GLY A 170 -1.57 -12.08 0.04
CA GLY A 170 -2.04 -13.41 0.42
C GLY A 170 -1.49 -13.91 1.75
N LEU A 171 -1.54 -15.24 1.92
CA LEU A 171 -1.30 -15.90 3.21
C LEU A 171 0.14 -16.39 3.40
N ASP A 172 0.94 -16.43 2.34
CA ASP A 172 2.24 -17.10 2.32
C ASP A 172 3.22 -16.41 3.29
N GLY A 173 3.68 -17.16 4.32
CA GLY A 173 4.55 -16.64 5.36
C GLY A 173 3.90 -15.60 6.29
N LYS A 174 2.55 -15.58 6.41
CA LYS A 174 1.80 -14.62 7.22
C LYS A 174 1.19 -15.22 8.49
N ASP A 175 1.51 -16.47 8.83
CA ASP A 175 0.90 -17.17 9.98
C ASP A 175 1.04 -16.38 11.29
N GLU A 176 2.23 -15.81 11.57
CA GLU A 176 2.49 -14.99 12.76
C GLU A 176 1.62 -13.71 12.77
N LEU A 177 1.48 -13.04 11.62
CA LEU A 177 0.65 -11.84 11.48
C LEU A 177 -0.84 -12.16 11.65
N ILE A 178 -1.31 -13.27 11.08
CA ILE A 178 -2.69 -13.73 11.21
C ILE A 178 -3.01 -14.07 12.68
N ALA A 179 -2.11 -14.79 13.34
CA ALA A 179 -2.26 -15.09 14.77
C ALA A 179 -2.25 -13.81 15.63
N TYR A 180 -1.38 -12.85 15.28
CA TYR A 180 -1.32 -11.55 15.96
C TYR A 180 -2.60 -10.74 15.75
N PHE A 181 -3.21 -10.79 14.57
CA PHE A 181 -4.51 -10.19 14.31
C PHE A 181 -5.58 -10.75 15.25
N HIS A 182 -5.76 -12.07 15.28
CA HIS A 182 -6.78 -12.69 16.15
C HIS A 182 -6.55 -12.48 17.65
N LYS A 183 -5.29 -12.29 18.09
CA LYS A 183 -4.96 -11.93 19.46
C LYS A 183 -5.39 -10.51 19.83
N ASN A 184 -5.29 -9.55 18.91
CA ASN A 184 -5.42 -8.13 19.22
C ASN A 184 -6.69 -7.47 18.68
N VAL A 185 -7.42 -8.12 17.75
CA VAL A 185 -8.67 -7.61 17.17
C VAL A 185 -9.83 -8.47 17.64
N SER A 186 -10.74 -7.86 18.40
CA SER A 186 -11.88 -8.56 19.01
C SER A 186 -13.24 -8.14 18.45
N ASP A 187 -13.31 -7.11 17.59
CA ASP A 187 -14.56 -6.72 16.92
C ASP A 187 -14.99 -7.82 15.94
N PRO A 188 -16.16 -8.47 16.18
CA PRO A 188 -16.62 -9.59 15.35
C PRO A 188 -16.77 -9.24 13.87
N LYS A 189 -17.10 -7.98 13.54
CA LYS A 189 -17.23 -7.54 12.14
C LYS A 189 -15.89 -7.45 11.44
N LEU A 190 -14.87 -6.99 12.15
CA LEU A 190 -13.51 -6.90 11.61
C LEU A 190 -12.91 -8.30 11.45
N VAL A 191 -13.12 -9.18 12.44
CA VAL A 191 -12.67 -10.57 12.39
C VAL A 191 -13.34 -11.30 11.22
N ASP A 192 -14.66 -11.25 11.09
CA ASP A 192 -15.40 -11.88 9.98
C ASP A 192 -14.92 -11.37 8.61
N LYS A 193 -14.68 -10.05 8.49
CA LYS A 193 -14.18 -9.45 7.26
C LYS A 193 -12.78 -9.95 6.91
N PHE A 194 -11.88 -10.04 7.89
CA PHE A 194 -10.52 -10.52 7.71
C PHE A 194 -10.49 -12.01 7.35
N ASP A 195 -11.26 -12.84 8.05
CA ASP A 195 -11.36 -14.28 7.82
C ASP A 195 -11.91 -14.61 6.42
N LYS A 196 -12.86 -13.80 5.94
CA LYS A 196 -13.36 -13.93 4.55
C LYS A 196 -12.25 -13.69 3.53
N VAL A 197 -11.39 -12.70 3.76
CA VAL A 197 -10.23 -12.45 2.89
C VAL A 197 -9.24 -13.62 2.97
N CYS A 198 -8.91 -14.08 4.16
CA CYS A 198 -8.06 -15.25 4.33
C CYS A 198 -8.61 -16.47 3.59
N LYS A 199 -9.91 -16.76 3.71
CA LYS A 199 -10.59 -17.86 3.01
C LYS A 199 -10.53 -17.74 1.49
N GLN A 200 -10.66 -16.53 0.95
CA GLN A 200 -10.52 -16.30 -0.49
C GLN A 200 -9.12 -16.67 -1.00
N TRP A 201 -8.09 -16.34 -0.21
CA TRP A 201 -6.70 -16.66 -0.54
C TRP A 201 -6.36 -18.14 -0.41
N GLU A 202 -7.14 -18.94 0.32
CA GLU A 202 -6.92 -20.40 0.39
C GLU A 202 -6.98 -21.08 -0.98
N GLY A 203 -7.84 -20.60 -1.88
CA GLY A 203 -7.93 -21.09 -3.26
C GLY A 203 -6.74 -20.68 -4.15
N LEU A 204 -5.88 -19.78 -3.66
CA LEU A 204 -4.69 -19.27 -4.36
C LEU A 204 -3.37 -19.73 -3.72
N LYS A 205 -3.41 -20.67 -2.78
CA LYS A 205 -2.22 -21.26 -2.17
C LYS A 205 -1.41 -22.07 -3.18
N ALA A 206 -0.12 -22.25 -2.88
CA ALA A 206 0.75 -23.12 -3.65
C ALA A 206 0.14 -24.52 -3.82
N GLY A 207 0.20 -25.06 -5.03
CA GLY A 207 -0.39 -26.35 -5.43
C GLY A 207 -1.84 -26.28 -5.91
N CYS A 208 -2.59 -25.18 -5.67
CA CYS A 208 -3.91 -24.98 -6.23
C CYS A 208 -3.84 -24.75 -7.75
N ILE A 209 -4.89 -25.13 -8.46
CA ILE A 209 -5.01 -24.82 -9.90
C ILE A 209 -5.19 -23.31 -10.07
N SER A 210 -4.37 -22.71 -10.93
CA SER A 210 -4.47 -21.29 -11.25
C SER A 210 -5.82 -20.94 -11.88
N PRO A 211 -6.46 -19.82 -11.50
CA PRO A 211 -7.47 -19.19 -12.32
C PRO A 211 -6.98 -19.04 -13.77
N SER A 212 -7.85 -19.40 -14.73
CA SER A 212 -7.52 -19.39 -16.16
C SER A 212 -7.76 -18.01 -16.76
N PHE A 213 -7.04 -17.74 -17.85
CA PHE A 213 -7.33 -16.61 -18.73
C PHE A 213 -7.33 -17.06 -20.21
N THR A 214 -8.00 -16.28 -21.03
CA THR A 214 -7.79 -16.23 -22.50
C THR A 214 -7.56 -14.77 -22.84
N ALA A 215 -6.44 -14.48 -23.51
CA ALA A 215 -6.01 -13.15 -23.85
C ALA A 215 -5.54 -13.09 -25.32
N THR A 216 -5.40 -11.90 -25.87
CA THR A 216 -5.11 -11.70 -27.29
C THR A 216 -3.69 -11.20 -27.47
N ASP A 217 -2.91 -11.81 -28.36
CA ASP A 217 -1.58 -11.31 -28.74
C ASP A 217 -1.67 -10.10 -29.71
N ILE A 218 -0.52 -9.53 -30.07
CA ILE A 218 -0.45 -8.37 -30.95
C ILE A 218 -0.98 -8.65 -32.37
N ASN A 219 -1.03 -9.91 -32.79
CA ASN A 219 -1.53 -10.35 -34.10
C ASN A 219 -3.02 -10.72 -34.04
N GLY A 220 -3.68 -10.57 -32.92
CA GLY A 220 -5.10 -10.92 -32.72
C GLY A 220 -5.35 -12.40 -32.40
N LYS A 221 -4.30 -13.22 -32.23
CA LYS A 221 -4.43 -14.62 -31.89
C LYS A 221 -4.81 -14.78 -30.40
N GLN A 222 -5.77 -15.66 -30.13
CA GLN A 222 -6.15 -16.00 -28.76
C GLN A 222 -5.12 -16.98 -28.16
N VAL A 223 -4.64 -16.65 -26.97
CA VAL A 223 -3.72 -17.46 -26.16
C VAL A 223 -4.37 -17.71 -24.81
N SER A 224 -4.54 -18.98 -24.47
CA SER A 224 -5.07 -19.38 -23.16
C SER A 224 -3.94 -19.81 -22.23
N LEU A 225 -4.14 -19.69 -20.92
CA LEU A 225 -3.18 -20.21 -19.95
C LEU A 225 -2.89 -21.70 -20.16
N SER A 226 -3.90 -22.48 -20.54
CA SER A 226 -3.73 -23.92 -20.82
C SER A 226 -2.78 -24.22 -22.00
N SER A 227 -2.65 -23.29 -22.96
CA SER A 227 -1.72 -23.45 -24.08
C SER A 227 -0.24 -23.23 -23.70
N LEU A 228 0.02 -22.76 -22.49
CA LEU A 228 1.36 -22.51 -21.95
C LEU A 228 1.87 -23.65 -21.06
N LYS A 229 1.07 -24.71 -20.87
CA LYS A 229 1.48 -25.89 -20.11
C LYS A 229 2.71 -26.57 -20.69
N GLY A 230 3.46 -27.28 -19.85
CA GLY A 230 4.71 -27.94 -20.19
C GLY A 230 5.94 -27.18 -19.76
N LYS A 231 5.79 -25.91 -19.42
CA LYS A 231 6.83 -25.06 -18.85
C LYS A 231 6.32 -24.29 -17.65
N TYR A 232 7.22 -23.80 -16.82
CA TYR A 232 6.89 -22.81 -15.80
C TYR A 232 6.35 -21.54 -16.45
N VAL A 233 5.47 -20.81 -15.78
CA VAL A 233 4.91 -19.56 -16.31
C VAL A 233 5.09 -18.44 -15.29
N TYR A 234 5.87 -17.43 -15.62
CA TYR A 234 6.00 -16.22 -14.84
C TYR A 234 5.20 -15.09 -15.50
N ILE A 235 4.13 -14.66 -14.84
CA ILE A 235 3.16 -13.70 -15.37
C ILE A 235 3.41 -12.34 -14.72
N ASP A 236 3.59 -11.30 -15.53
CA ASP A 236 3.56 -9.89 -15.14
C ASP A 236 2.20 -9.30 -15.52
N VAL A 237 1.38 -8.99 -14.51
CA VAL A 237 0.11 -8.28 -14.71
C VAL A 237 0.37 -6.78 -14.61
N TRP A 238 0.22 -6.08 -15.72
CA TRP A 238 0.66 -4.70 -15.88
C TRP A 238 -0.30 -3.83 -16.70
N ALA A 239 -0.01 -2.52 -16.82
CA ALA A 239 -0.69 -1.62 -17.74
C ALA A 239 0.24 -0.48 -18.20
N THR A 240 -0.06 0.11 -19.33
CA THR A 240 0.74 1.18 -19.94
C THR A 240 0.83 2.45 -19.09
N TRP A 241 -0.19 2.75 -18.32
CA TRP A 241 -0.28 3.89 -17.42
C TRP A 241 0.38 3.65 -16.05
N CYS A 242 0.76 2.40 -15.73
CA CYS A 242 1.34 2.02 -14.46
C CYS A 242 2.83 2.42 -14.40
N GLY A 243 3.16 3.46 -13.65
CA GLY A 243 4.54 3.92 -13.45
C GLY A 243 5.45 2.85 -12.83
N PRO A 244 5.08 2.25 -11.67
CA PRO A 244 5.86 1.18 -11.05
C PRO A 244 6.07 -0.04 -11.96
N CYS A 245 5.06 -0.45 -12.77
CA CYS A 245 5.21 -1.55 -13.73
C CYS A 245 6.32 -1.24 -14.75
N ARG A 246 6.36 0.00 -15.24
CA ARG A 246 7.42 0.42 -16.18
C ARG A 246 8.81 0.40 -15.55
N GLY A 247 8.90 0.62 -14.25
CA GLY A 247 10.15 0.51 -13.49
C GLY A 247 10.71 -0.91 -13.45
N GLU A 248 9.86 -1.94 -13.55
CA GLU A 248 10.26 -3.34 -13.56
C GLU A 248 10.73 -3.85 -14.94
N LEU A 249 10.40 -3.16 -16.04
CA LEU A 249 10.73 -3.63 -17.41
C LEU A 249 12.23 -3.90 -17.66
N PRO A 250 13.17 -3.04 -17.22
CA PRO A 250 14.59 -3.31 -17.42
C PRO A 250 15.06 -4.58 -16.71
N TYR A 251 14.49 -4.89 -15.55
CA TYR A 251 14.80 -6.09 -14.77
C TYR A 251 14.14 -7.32 -15.39
N MET A 252 12.91 -7.19 -15.90
CA MET A 252 12.22 -8.26 -16.63
C MET A 252 13.02 -8.67 -17.87
N THR A 253 13.50 -7.70 -18.67
CA THR A 253 14.32 -7.98 -19.85
C THR A 253 15.60 -8.76 -19.50
N LYS A 254 16.26 -8.40 -18.39
CA LYS A 254 17.44 -9.14 -17.90
C LYS A 254 17.09 -10.57 -17.50
N LEU A 255 15.96 -10.79 -16.81
CA LEU A 255 15.51 -12.14 -16.45
C LEU A 255 15.21 -12.97 -17.71
N GLU A 256 14.51 -12.41 -18.67
CA GLU A 256 14.20 -13.08 -19.95
C GLU A 256 15.48 -13.49 -20.69
N GLU A 257 16.53 -12.66 -20.68
CA GLU A 257 17.83 -12.97 -21.25
C GLU A 257 18.57 -14.05 -20.47
N GLN A 258 18.58 -13.95 -19.14
CA GLN A 258 19.27 -14.91 -18.26
C GLN A 258 18.69 -16.32 -18.37
N TYR A 259 17.36 -16.43 -18.52
CA TYR A 259 16.66 -17.71 -18.60
C TYR A 259 16.23 -18.08 -20.03
N ALA A 260 16.82 -17.45 -21.05
CA ALA A 260 16.54 -17.79 -22.44
C ALA A 260 16.87 -19.27 -22.73
N GLY A 261 15.94 -19.98 -23.38
CA GLY A 261 16.07 -21.41 -23.67
C GLY A 261 15.81 -22.35 -22.51
N LYS A 262 15.48 -21.85 -21.32
CA LYS A 262 15.04 -22.68 -20.17
C LYS A 262 13.52 -22.95 -20.25
N ASP A 263 13.06 -23.91 -19.44
CA ASP A 263 11.66 -24.33 -19.44
C ASP A 263 10.76 -23.38 -18.62
N ILE A 264 10.79 -22.11 -18.98
CA ILE A 264 9.96 -21.04 -18.41
C ILE A 264 9.44 -20.11 -19.49
N HIS A 265 8.15 -19.76 -19.40
CA HIS A 265 7.51 -18.70 -20.18
C HIS A 265 7.44 -17.42 -19.36
N PHE A 266 7.86 -16.31 -19.94
CA PHE A 266 7.63 -14.98 -19.41
C PHE A 266 6.42 -14.38 -20.15
N VAL A 267 5.39 -13.98 -19.41
CA VAL A 267 4.11 -13.54 -19.96
C VAL A 267 3.76 -12.15 -19.41
N GLY A 268 3.78 -11.15 -20.27
CA GLY A 268 3.24 -9.83 -19.98
C GLY A 268 1.72 -9.83 -20.25
N LEU A 269 0.91 -9.78 -19.20
CA LEU A 269 -0.54 -9.80 -19.27
C LEU A 269 -1.10 -8.42 -18.97
N SER A 270 -1.36 -7.63 -20.02
CA SER A 270 -1.86 -6.27 -19.86
C SER A 270 -3.33 -6.23 -19.48
N CYS A 271 -3.65 -5.47 -18.42
CA CYS A 271 -5.02 -5.14 -18.02
C CYS A 271 -5.49 -3.75 -18.52
N ASP A 272 -4.83 -3.18 -19.53
CA ASP A 272 -5.27 -1.91 -20.13
C ASP A 272 -6.71 -1.99 -20.64
N SER A 273 -7.50 -0.98 -20.34
CA SER A 273 -8.82 -0.80 -20.94
C SER A 273 -8.73 -0.31 -22.41
N ASN A 274 -7.64 0.38 -22.74
CA ASN A 274 -7.36 0.90 -24.08
C ASN A 274 -6.37 -0.03 -24.81
N LYS A 275 -6.91 -0.96 -25.61
CA LYS A 275 -6.11 -1.89 -26.41
C LYS A 275 -5.11 -1.20 -27.34
N SER A 276 -5.50 -0.07 -27.96
CA SER A 276 -4.61 0.68 -28.85
C SER A 276 -3.40 1.28 -28.13
N ALA A 277 -3.54 1.66 -26.85
CA ALA A 277 -2.40 2.12 -26.05
C ALA A 277 -1.42 0.98 -25.79
N TRP A 278 -1.94 -0.21 -25.46
CA TRP A 278 -1.12 -1.42 -25.33
C TRP A 278 -0.42 -1.80 -26.64
N GLU A 279 -1.15 -1.84 -27.77
CA GLU A 279 -0.56 -2.15 -29.08
C GLU A 279 0.61 -1.21 -29.44
N LYS A 280 0.42 0.10 -29.27
CA LYS A 280 1.48 1.10 -29.47
C LYS A 280 2.69 0.88 -28.56
N ARG A 281 2.45 0.40 -27.31
CA ARG A 281 3.54 0.10 -26.38
C ARG A 281 4.33 -1.13 -26.81
N ILE A 282 3.67 -2.21 -27.23
CA ILE A 282 4.32 -3.43 -27.70
C ILE A 282 5.08 -3.20 -29.02
N GLN A 283 4.55 -2.38 -29.92
CA GLN A 283 5.20 -2.04 -31.21
C GLN A 283 6.55 -1.35 -31.05
N LYS A 284 6.91 -0.83 -29.86
CA LYS A 284 8.27 -0.31 -29.61
C LYS A 284 9.34 -1.39 -29.63
N GLY A 285 8.98 -2.66 -29.51
CA GLY A 285 9.85 -3.81 -29.67
C GLY A 285 10.87 -4.06 -28.56
N ASP A 286 10.77 -3.35 -27.44
CA ASP A 286 11.68 -3.48 -26.28
C ASP A 286 11.14 -4.42 -25.17
N MET A 287 9.96 -5.01 -25.36
CA MET A 287 9.38 -6.03 -24.48
C MET A 287 9.47 -7.40 -25.17
N LYS A 288 10.19 -8.30 -24.51
CA LYS A 288 10.35 -9.69 -24.95
C LYS A 288 9.22 -10.57 -24.37
N GLY A 289 9.37 -11.88 -24.45
CA GLY A 289 8.39 -12.83 -23.94
C GLY A 289 7.05 -12.79 -24.67
N ILE A 290 6.04 -13.40 -24.06
CA ILE A 290 4.70 -13.52 -24.61
C ILE A 290 3.87 -12.32 -24.14
N GLN A 291 3.56 -11.39 -25.04
CA GLN A 291 2.82 -10.18 -24.71
C GLN A 291 1.34 -10.32 -25.08
N LEU A 292 0.47 -10.23 -24.08
CA LEU A 292 -0.96 -10.48 -24.21
C LEU A 292 -1.79 -9.33 -23.64
N HIS A 293 -2.92 -9.07 -24.28
CA HIS A 293 -3.94 -8.13 -23.79
C HIS A 293 -5.13 -8.91 -23.21
N LEU A 294 -5.33 -8.76 -21.89
CA LEU A 294 -6.38 -9.47 -21.16
C LEU A 294 -7.79 -8.93 -21.49
N GLY A 295 -7.88 -7.61 -21.74
CA GLY A 295 -9.15 -6.92 -21.94
C GLY A 295 -9.94 -6.71 -20.65
N THR A 296 -11.07 -6.00 -20.76
CA THR A 296 -11.90 -5.59 -19.63
C THR A 296 -12.94 -6.62 -19.21
N LYS A 297 -13.14 -7.68 -19.99
CA LYS A 297 -14.16 -8.72 -19.73
C LYS A 297 -13.66 -9.92 -18.94
N SER A 298 -12.36 -10.01 -18.70
CA SER A 298 -11.78 -11.11 -17.95
C SER A 298 -11.99 -10.94 -16.45
N ASP A 299 -12.36 -12.02 -15.77
CA ASP A 299 -12.47 -12.11 -14.32
C ASP A 299 -11.16 -12.56 -13.63
N PHE A 300 -10.07 -12.71 -14.42
CA PHE A 300 -8.77 -13.16 -13.94
C PHE A 300 -8.25 -12.29 -12.79
N MET A 301 -8.29 -10.96 -12.95
CA MET A 301 -7.89 -10.00 -11.92
C MET A 301 -8.67 -10.23 -10.61
N GLN A 302 -9.99 -10.38 -10.72
CA GLN A 302 -10.86 -10.60 -9.57
C GLN A 302 -10.59 -11.96 -8.90
N LYS A 303 -10.42 -13.02 -9.68
CA LYS A 303 -10.13 -14.37 -9.18
C LYS A 303 -8.76 -14.46 -8.48
N TYR A 304 -7.78 -13.69 -8.94
CA TYR A 304 -6.47 -13.57 -8.29
C TYR A 304 -6.42 -12.52 -7.18
N LEU A 305 -7.56 -11.90 -6.84
CA LEU A 305 -7.67 -10.82 -5.83
C LEU A 305 -6.67 -9.69 -6.10
N ILE A 306 -6.45 -9.35 -7.38
CA ILE A 306 -5.50 -8.30 -7.77
C ILE A 306 -6.18 -6.95 -7.63
N ASN A 307 -5.84 -6.22 -6.58
CA ASN A 307 -6.33 -4.87 -6.29
C ASN A 307 -5.37 -3.76 -6.75
N GLY A 308 -4.15 -4.12 -7.13
CA GLY A 308 -3.10 -3.21 -7.60
C GLY A 308 -2.09 -3.90 -8.50
N ILE A 309 -1.42 -3.11 -9.33
CA ILE A 309 -0.36 -3.55 -10.25
C ILE A 309 0.92 -2.74 -10.00
N PRO A 310 2.13 -3.31 -10.26
CA PRO A 310 2.37 -4.62 -10.86
C PRO A 310 2.04 -5.78 -9.92
N ARG A 311 1.62 -6.91 -10.49
CA ARG A 311 1.44 -8.18 -9.80
C ARG A 311 2.17 -9.27 -10.57
N PHE A 312 3.01 -10.02 -9.89
CA PHE A 312 3.72 -11.15 -10.48
C PHE A 312 3.17 -12.47 -9.96
N ILE A 313 3.02 -13.46 -10.86
CA ILE A 313 2.47 -14.78 -10.54
C ILE A 313 3.41 -15.83 -11.11
N LEU A 314 3.69 -16.87 -10.35
CA LEU A 314 4.52 -17.98 -10.81
C LEU A 314 3.73 -19.28 -10.74
N LEU A 315 3.69 -20.00 -11.86
CA LEU A 315 3.00 -21.27 -12.03
C LEU A 315 3.98 -22.37 -12.41
N ASP A 316 3.65 -23.62 -12.05
CA ASP A 316 4.37 -24.81 -12.50
C ASP A 316 3.95 -25.24 -13.92
N CYS A 317 4.60 -26.30 -14.42
CA CYS A 317 4.36 -26.85 -15.76
C CYS A 317 2.94 -27.39 -15.97
N GLU A 318 2.20 -27.68 -14.89
CA GLU A 318 0.81 -28.15 -14.93
C GLU A 318 -0.20 -26.99 -14.84
N GLY A 319 0.27 -25.76 -14.58
CA GLY A 319 -0.55 -24.57 -14.36
C GLY A 319 -1.06 -24.47 -12.92
N LYS A 320 -0.40 -25.10 -11.96
CA LYS A 320 -0.65 -24.93 -10.53
C LYS A 320 0.15 -23.73 -10.02
N ILE A 321 -0.38 -23.06 -9.02
CA ILE A 321 0.24 -21.92 -8.40
C ILE A 321 1.48 -22.36 -7.61
N ILE A 322 2.63 -21.75 -7.88
CA ILE A 322 3.80 -21.78 -7.01
C ILE A 322 3.76 -20.55 -6.09
N LYS A 323 3.51 -19.37 -6.68
CA LYS A 323 3.35 -18.10 -5.96
C LYS A 323 2.25 -17.27 -6.63
N ALA A 324 1.19 -16.93 -5.89
CA ALA A 324 0.13 -16.03 -6.36
C ALA A 324 0.55 -14.55 -6.27
N ASP A 325 1.55 -14.26 -5.44
CA ASP A 325 2.30 -13.01 -5.37
C ASP A 325 3.79 -13.37 -5.36
N ALA A 326 4.38 -13.44 -6.55
CA ALA A 326 5.77 -13.80 -6.75
C ALA A 326 6.69 -12.58 -6.58
N PRO A 327 7.97 -12.78 -6.19
CA PRO A 327 8.93 -11.69 -6.15
C PRO A 327 9.01 -10.95 -7.48
N ARG A 328 9.26 -9.64 -7.40
CA ARG A 328 9.41 -8.78 -8.57
C ARG A 328 10.70 -9.08 -9.33
N PRO A 329 10.77 -8.74 -10.61
CA PRO A 329 12.02 -8.85 -11.37
C PRO A 329 13.21 -8.13 -10.77
N SER A 330 12.98 -6.99 -10.08
CA SER A 330 14.02 -6.22 -9.40
C SER A 330 14.49 -6.83 -8.07
N GLU A 331 13.78 -7.83 -7.55
CA GLU A 331 14.10 -8.46 -6.26
C GLU A 331 15.08 -9.64 -6.44
N PRO A 332 16.18 -9.73 -5.66
CA PRO A 332 17.17 -10.83 -5.80
C PRO A 332 16.58 -12.22 -5.57
N ASN A 333 15.47 -12.32 -4.86
CA ASN A 333 14.84 -13.59 -4.52
C ASN A 333 14.23 -14.30 -5.74
N ILE A 334 13.92 -13.57 -6.82
CA ILE A 334 13.31 -14.19 -8.02
C ILE A 334 14.30 -15.11 -8.73
N THR A 335 15.57 -14.70 -8.87
CA THR A 335 16.61 -15.53 -9.51
C THR A 335 16.90 -16.78 -8.70
N LYS A 336 16.95 -16.67 -7.36
CA LYS A 336 17.11 -17.85 -6.49
C LYS A 336 15.98 -18.85 -6.70
N LEU A 337 14.74 -18.34 -6.74
CA LEU A 337 13.53 -19.17 -6.95
C LEU A 337 13.57 -19.86 -8.32
N PHE A 338 13.91 -19.16 -9.38
CA PHE A 338 14.03 -19.77 -10.72
C PHE A 338 15.15 -20.80 -10.78
N ASP A 339 16.32 -20.51 -10.20
CA ASP A 339 17.45 -21.46 -10.15
C ASP A 339 17.08 -22.75 -9.42
N GLU A 340 16.32 -22.66 -8.33
CA GLU A 340 15.83 -23.84 -7.60
C GLU A 340 14.85 -24.69 -8.43
N LEU A 341 13.93 -24.04 -9.15
CA LEU A 341 12.91 -24.72 -9.93
C LEU A 341 13.45 -25.32 -11.24
N LEU A 342 14.39 -24.62 -11.89
CA LEU A 342 14.91 -25.00 -13.20
C LEU A 342 16.15 -25.91 -13.15
N LYS A 343 16.65 -26.25 -11.92
CA LYS A 343 17.69 -27.27 -11.70
C LYS A 343 17.16 -28.70 -11.70
N LYS A 344 15.85 -28.85 -11.69
CA LYS A 344 15.16 -30.15 -11.77
C LYS A 344 14.87 -30.51 -13.20
#